data_974a2c476efdba13f3a12d3e338a00e3
#
_entry.id   974a2c476efdba13f3a12d3e338a00e3
#
_cell.length_a   1.000
_cell.length_b   1.000
_cell.length_c   1.000
_cell.angle_alpha   90.00
_cell.angle_beta   90.00
_cell.angle_gamma   90.00
#
_symmetry.space_group_name_H-M   'P 1'
#
loop_
_entity.id
_entity.type
_entity.pdbx_description
1 polymer ?
#
loop_
_entity_poly.entity_id
_entity_poly.type
_entity_poly.pdbx_seq_one_letter_code
_entity_poly.pdbx_strand_id
1 'polypeptide(L)'
;ASDVYKRQELHGDRYFRDDPAIVGGIAYLDGQPVTVIGVHKGKDLKDCKERNFGMPSPEGYRKAIRLMKQAEKFNRPIITFVNTSGAYPGKEAEENGQGEAIARNLYEMSGIQVPILCLMIGEGGSGGALALAVGNEVWMMENATYSILSPEGFASILWKDGKRAKEAATVMKITAQDLKEPVSYTHLRAHETLANL
;
A
#
# COMPACT_ATOMS: atom_id res chain seq x y z
N ALA A 1 11.42 9.73 -19.17
CA ALA A 1 11.49 8.28 -19.50
C ALA A 1 12.90 7.69 -19.33
N SER A 2 13.96 8.49 -19.32
CA SER A 2 15.36 7.98 -19.23
C SER A 2 15.82 7.62 -17.81
N ASP A 3 15.18 8.10 -16.75
CA ASP A 3 15.65 7.92 -15.37
C ASP A 3 15.07 6.71 -14.64
N VAL A 4 14.03 6.07 -15.21
CA VAL A 4 13.42 4.86 -14.64
C VAL A 4 14.35 3.64 -14.65
N TYR A 5 15.46 3.68 -15.38
CA TYR A 5 16.40 2.57 -15.51
C TYR A 5 17.45 2.46 -14.38
N LYS A 6 17.49 3.40 -13.44
CA LYS A 6 18.41 3.34 -12.30
C LYS A 6 17.66 2.97 -11.01
N ARG A 7 17.09 1.75 -10.98
CA ARG A 7 16.43 1.20 -9.81
C ARG A 7 17.26 0.07 -9.21
N GLN A 8 17.57 0.19 -7.93
CA GLN A 8 18.16 -0.88 -7.13
C GLN A 8 17.10 -1.49 -6.24
N GLU A 9 16.61 -2.67 -6.59
CA GLU A 9 15.67 -3.42 -5.74
C GLU A 9 16.38 -4.02 -4.53
N LEU A 10 15.73 -3.97 -3.37
CA LEU A 10 16.22 -4.48 -2.10
C LEU A 10 15.25 -5.53 -1.54
N HIS A 11 15.79 -6.68 -1.19
CA HIS A 11 15.03 -7.86 -0.80
C HIS A 11 15.15 -8.18 0.69
N GLY A 12 14.17 -8.95 1.21
CA GLY A 12 14.15 -9.53 2.54
C GLY A 12 13.85 -8.55 3.67
N ASP A 13 13.23 -9.08 4.71
CA ASP A 13 12.89 -8.33 5.93
C ASP A 13 14.08 -8.21 6.90
N ARG A 14 15.16 -8.95 6.69
CA ARG A 14 16.34 -9.08 7.57
C ARG A 14 16.02 -9.75 8.89
N TYR A 15 14.91 -10.47 8.94
CA TYR A 15 14.43 -11.13 10.14
C TYR A 15 14.11 -12.61 9.90
N PHE A 16 13.31 -12.91 8.89
CA PHE A 16 12.85 -14.27 8.59
C PHE A 16 13.00 -14.61 7.09
N ARG A 17 12.34 -13.86 6.19
CA ARG A 17 12.35 -14.13 4.74
C ARG A 17 12.03 -12.90 3.90
N ASP A 18 11.83 -13.10 2.61
CA ASP A 18 11.30 -12.08 1.71
C ASP A 18 9.81 -12.30 1.41
N ASP A 19 9.12 -11.23 1.00
CA ASP A 19 7.77 -11.28 0.47
C ASP A 19 7.75 -10.61 -0.91
N PRO A 20 7.47 -11.36 -1.99
CA PRO A 20 7.43 -10.82 -3.34
C PRO A 20 6.22 -9.88 -3.59
N ALA A 21 5.19 -9.88 -2.72
CA ALA A 21 4.07 -8.93 -2.81
C ALA A 21 4.51 -7.49 -2.56
N ILE A 22 5.59 -7.27 -1.79
CA ILE A 22 6.20 -5.95 -1.61
C ILE A 22 7.46 -5.86 -2.44
N VAL A 23 7.50 -4.88 -3.33
CA VAL A 23 8.68 -4.50 -4.11
C VAL A 23 9.18 -3.16 -3.58
N GLY A 24 10.46 -3.08 -3.27
CA GLY A 24 10.99 -1.83 -2.74
C GLY A 24 12.48 -1.67 -3.00
N GLY A 25 12.93 -0.43 -3.04
CA GLY A 25 14.31 -0.13 -3.32
C GLY A 25 14.60 1.36 -3.48
N ILE A 26 15.74 1.64 -4.08
CA ILE A 26 16.19 3.00 -4.35
C ILE A 26 15.99 3.30 -5.83
N ALA A 27 15.43 4.44 -6.13
CA ALA A 27 15.26 4.96 -7.49
C ALA A 27 15.70 6.41 -7.56
N TYR A 28 15.72 6.97 -8.76
CA TYR A 28 15.97 8.39 -8.97
C TYR A 28 14.73 9.04 -9.59
N LEU A 29 14.33 10.16 -9.03
CA LEU A 29 13.27 11.02 -9.53
C LEU A 29 13.88 12.41 -9.78
N ASP A 30 13.91 12.84 -11.04
CA ASP A 30 14.56 14.09 -11.45
C ASP A 30 15.98 14.25 -10.91
N GLY A 31 16.77 13.16 -10.96
CA GLY A 31 18.13 13.13 -10.46
C GLY A 31 18.30 13.04 -8.95
N GLN A 32 17.21 13.06 -8.18
CA GLN A 32 17.25 12.92 -6.72
C GLN A 32 16.98 11.46 -6.30
N PRO A 33 17.78 10.91 -5.37
CA PRO A 33 17.54 9.55 -4.87
C PRO A 33 16.30 9.53 -3.96
N VAL A 34 15.39 8.61 -4.26
CA VAL A 34 14.18 8.36 -3.48
C VAL A 34 14.08 6.88 -3.10
N THR A 35 13.42 6.57 -2.01
CA THR A 35 13.06 5.20 -1.69
C THR A 35 11.63 4.94 -2.17
N VAL A 36 11.48 3.93 -3.01
CA VAL A 36 10.18 3.53 -3.56
C VAL A 36 9.78 2.18 -2.99
N ILE A 37 8.54 2.08 -2.54
CA ILE A 37 7.97 0.84 -1.99
C ILE A 37 6.58 0.68 -2.60
N GLY A 38 6.29 -0.49 -3.15
CA GLY A 38 5.00 -0.73 -3.80
C GLY A 38 4.47 -2.13 -3.59
N VAL A 39 3.16 -2.25 -3.60
CA VAL A 39 2.48 -3.54 -3.67
C VAL A 39 2.38 -3.97 -5.11
N HIS A 40 2.83 -5.19 -5.40
CA HIS A 40 2.79 -5.79 -6.72
C HIS A 40 1.84 -6.99 -6.71
N LYS A 41 0.73 -6.90 -7.44
CA LYS A 41 -0.28 -7.98 -7.52
C LYS A 41 0.12 -9.15 -8.41
N GLY A 42 1.08 -8.95 -9.30
CA GLY A 42 1.49 -9.89 -10.33
C GLY A 42 0.97 -9.50 -11.72
N LYS A 43 1.61 -10.03 -12.75
CA LYS A 43 1.32 -9.77 -14.16
C LYS A 43 0.58 -10.91 -14.88
N ASP A 44 0.66 -12.11 -14.34
CA ASP A 44 -0.04 -13.31 -14.79
C ASP A 44 -0.49 -14.15 -13.59
N LEU A 45 -1.27 -15.21 -13.83
CA LEU A 45 -1.84 -16.02 -12.76
C LEU A 45 -0.80 -16.68 -11.86
N LYS A 46 0.34 -17.08 -12.42
CA LYS A 46 1.43 -17.69 -11.66
C LYS A 46 2.08 -16.66 -10.75
N ASP A 47 2.47 -15.52 -11.29
CA ASP A 47 3.05 -14.40 -10.54
C ASP A 47 2.09 -13.85 -9.49
N CYS A 48 0.78 -13.75 -9.80
CA CYS A 48 -0.25 -13.37 -8.83
C CYS A 48 -0.29 -14.33 -7.62
N LYS A 49 -0.23 -15.64 -7.86
CA LYS A 49 -0.20 -16.63 -6.77
C LYS A 49 1.05 -16.51 -5.91
N GLU A 50 2.22 -16.33 -6.52
CA GLU A 50 3.48 -16.15 -5.82
C GLU A 50 3.49 -14.90 -4.94
N ARG A 51 2.71 -13.87 -5.32
CA ARG A 51 2.55 -12.60 -4.61
C ARG A 51 1.28 -12.53 -3.76
N ASN A 52 0.64 -13.64 -3.47
CA ASN A 52 -0.62 -13.69 -2.74
C ASN A 52 -1.66 -12.68 -3.28
N PHE A 53 -1.71 -12.49 -4.61
CA PHE A 53 -2.58 -11.51 -5.29
C PHE A 53 -2.40 -10.07 -4.78
N GLY A 54 -1.20 -9.71 -4.34
CA GLY A 54 -0.90 -8.41 -3.76
C GLY A 54 -1.36 -8.25 -2.32
N MET A 55 -1.54 -9.34 -1.60
CA MET A 55 -1.79 -9.33 -0.16
C MET A 55 -0.48 -9.61 0.58
N PRO A 56 0.16 -8.59 1.20
CA PRO A 56 1.45 -8.78 1.83
C PRO A 56 1.39 -9.66 3.07
N SER A 57 2.40 -10.49 3.24
CA SER A 57 2.71 -11.25 4.46
C SER A 57 3.43 -10.36 5.48
N PRO A 58 3.61 -10.79 6.73
CA PRO A 58 4.34 -10.02 7.76
C PRO A 58 5.74 -9.57 7.30
N GLU A 59 6.42 -10.43 6.55
CA GLU A 59 7.75 -10.16 6.02
C GLU A 59 7.75 -8.98 5.03
N GLY A 60 6.67 -8.82 4.27
CA GLY A 60 6.50 -7.69 3.36
C GLY A 60 6.42 -6.37 4.11
N TYR A 61 5.62 -6.31 5.17
CA TYR A 61 5.51 -5.12 6.02
C TYR A 61 6.82 -4.83 6.75
N ARG A 62 7.51 -5.85 7.29
CA ARG A 62 8.83 -5.68 7.91
C ARG A 62 9.89 -5.21 6.91
N LYS A 63 9.86 -5.72 5.68
CA LYS A 63 10.70 -5.21 4.59
C LYS A 63 10.41 -3.74 4.29
N ALA A 64 9.15 -3.37 4.19
CA ALA A 64 8.74 -1.98 3.91
C ALA A 64 9.29 -1.03 4.98
N ILE A 65 9.04 -1.27 6.26
CA ILE A 65 9.52 -0.38 7.32
C ILE A 65 11.05 -0.36 7.43
N ARG A 66 11.71 -1.48 7.16
CA ARG A 66 13.17 -1.53 7.08
C ARG A 66 13.71 -0.57 6.01
N LEU A 67 13.08 -0.54 4.83
CA LEU A 67 13.45 0.35 3.74
C LEU A 67 13.15 1.82 4.07
N MET A 68 12.04 2.08 4.76
CA MET A 68 11.69 3.43 5.22
C MET A 68 12.70 3.95 6.26
N LYS A 69 13.11 3.14 7.23
CA LYS A 69 14.17 3.50 8.18
C LYS A 69 15.53 3.70 7.51
N GLN A 70 15.82 2.92 6.48
CA GLN A 70 17.02 3.16 5.68
C GLN A 70 16.91 4.48 4.90
N ALA A 71 15.74 4.81 4.37
CA ALA A 71 15.51 6.09 3.70
C ALA A 71 15.74 7.27 4.65
N GLU A 72 15.17 7.21 5.84
CA GLU A 72 15.37 8.20 6.90
C GLU A 72 16.85 8.38 7.25
N LYS A 73 17.57 7.27 7.51
CA LYS A 73 19.01 7.31 7.81
C LYS A 73 19.84 8.01 6.74
N PHE A 74 19.46 7.91 5.48
CA PHE A 74 20.16 8.53 4.35
C PHE A 74 19.47 9.77 3.80
N ASN A 75 18.50 10.31 4.54
CA ASN A 75 17.75 11.52 4.20
C ASN A 75 17.12 11.47 2.79
N ARG A 76 16.53 10.33 2.42
CA ARG A 76 15.83 10.15 1.15
C ARG A 76 14.33 10.24 1.35
N PRO A 77 13.59 11.01 0.51
CA PRO A 77 12.14 10.94 0.47
C PRO A 77 11.63 9.52 0.16
N ILE A 78 10.44 9.24 0.65
CA ILE A 78 9.79 7.93 0.48
C ILE A 78 8.54 8.10 -0.37
N ILE A 79 8.36 7.20 -1.34
CA ILE A 79 7.13 7.11 -2.14
C ILE A 79 6.58 5.70 -1.98
N THR A 80 5.33 5.58 -1.53
CA THR A 80 4.64 4.30 -1.46
C THR A 80 3.55 4.19 -2.52
N PHE A 81 3.44 3.04 -3.18
CA PHE A 81 2.38 2.70 -4.12
C PHE A 81 1.51 1.61 -3.53
N VAL A 82 0.28 1.96 -3.20
CA VAL A 82 -0.66 1.05 -2.51
C VAL A 82 -1.68 0.51 -3.50
N ASN A 83 -1.70 -0.82 -3.64
CA ASN A 83 -2.69 -1.56 -4.42
C ASN A 83 -2.87 -2.95 -3.83
N THR A 84 -3.64 -3.06 -2.75
CA THR A 84 -3.89 -4.30 -2.05
C THR A 84 -5.34 -4.39 -1.58
N SER A 85 -5.92 -5.58 -1.65
CA SER A 85 -7.21 -5.88 -1.01
C SER A 85 -7.12 -6.01 0.51
N GLY A 86 -5.91 -6.08 1.06
CA GLY A 86 -5.62 -6.22 2.49
C GLY A 86 -4.36 -7.03 2.74
N ALA A 87 -4.05 -7.25 4.00
CA ALA A 87 -2.97 -8.14 4.42
C ALA A 87 -3.35 -9.61 4.16
N TYR A 88 -2.36 -10.47 3.91
CA TYR A 88 -2.59 -11.89 3.69
C TYR A 88 -3.19 -12.55 4.95
N PRO A 89 -4.37 -13.17 4.86
CA PRO A 89 -5.10 -13.69 6.02
C PRO A 89 -4.77 -15.16 6.33
N GLY A 90 -3.68 -15.69 5.81
CA GLY A 90 -3.31 -17.10 6.00
C GLY A 90 -2.85 -17.39 7.42
N LYS A 91 -3.02 -18.64 7.88
CA LYS A 91 -2.59 -19.11 9.20
C LYS A 91 -1.11 -18.83 9.45
N GLU A 92 -0.27 -19.08 8.45
CA GLU A 92 1.17 -18.81 8.54
C GLU A 92 1.48 -17.32 8.77
N ALA A 93 0.69 -16.42 8.18
CA ALA A 93 0.86 -14.99 8.42
C ALA A 93 0.52 -14.61 9.87
N GLU A 94 -0.55 -15.18 10.43
CA GLU A 94 -0.89 -14.97 11.84
C GLU A 94 0.21 -15.52 12.77
N GLU A 95 0.71 -16.73 12.52
CA GLU A 95 1.81 -17.35 13.29
C GLU A 95 3.10 -16.52 13.21
N ASN A 96 3.34 -15.82 12.12
CA ASN A 96 4.49 -14.95 11.91
C ASN A 96 4.26 -13.48 12.31
N GLY A 97 3.13 -13.18 12.97
CA GLY A 97 2.87 -11.87 13.56
C GLY A 97 2.36 -10.80 12.59
N GLN A 98 1.34 -11.15 11.76
CA GLN A 98 0.74 -10.22 10.79
C GLN A 98 0.24 -8.93 11.45
N GLY A 99 -0.52 -9.06 12.54
CA GLY A 99 -1.06 -7.90 13.26
C GLY A 99 0.05 -7.01 13.85
N GLU A 100 1.10 -7.62 14.42
CA GLU A 100 2.26 -6.88 14.94
C GLU A 100 3.00 -6.12 13.83
N ALA A 101 3.24 -6.78 12.69
CA ALA A 101 3.95 -6.16 11.57
C ALA A 101 3.20 -4.94 11.02
N ILE A 102 1.87 -5.02 10.91
CA ILE A 102 1.01 -3.89 10.52
C ILE A 102 1.07 -2.78 11.56
N ALA A 103 0.83 -3.09 12.83
CA ALA A 103 0.83 -2.11 13.92
C ALA A 103 2.19 -1.39 14.05
N ARG A 104 3.28 -2.15 13.91
CA ARG A 104 4.62 -1.58 13.91
C ARG A 104 4.85 -0.62 12.75
N ASN A 105 4.39 -0.94 11.55
CA ASN A 105 4.50 -0.02 10.42
C ASN A 105 3.76 1.29 10.70
N LEU A 106 2.55 1.25 11.23
CA LEU A 106 1.79 2.46 11.59
C LEU A 106 2.55 3.33 12.59
N TYR A 107 3.05 2.70 13.64
CA TYR A 107 3.80 3.38 14.69
C TYR A 107 5.09 4.01 14.17
N GLU A 108 5.91 3.23 13.48
CA GLU A 108 7.22 3.68 13.00
C GLU A 108 7.09 4.72 11.87
N MET A 109 6.14 4.55 10.94
CA MET A 109 5.90 5.53 9.87
C MET A 109 5.50 6.90 10.41
N SER A 110 4.70 6.94 11.50
CA SER A 110 4.31 8.21 12.12
C SER A 110 5.48 8.99 12.72
N GLY A 111 6.60 8.33 12.98
CA GLY A 111 7.81 8.93 13.55
C GLY A 111 8.89 9.29 12.53
N ILE A 112 8.77 8.86 11.27
CA ILE A 112 9.79 9.10 10.23
C ILE A 112 9.90 10.59 9.91
N GLN A 113 11.14 11.08 9.86
CA GLN A 113 11.46 12.50 9.70
C GLN A 113 11.71 12.94 8.25
N VAL A 114 11.69 12.01 7.29
CA VAL A 114 11.78 12.37 5.85
C VAL A 114 10.39 12.41 5.23
N PRO A 115 10.17 13.18 4.16
CA PRO A 115 8.88 13.25 3.49
C PRO A 115 8.41 11.87 2.99
N ILE A 116 7.16 11.54 3.25
CA ILE A 116 6.49 10.33 2.75
C ILE A 116 5.28 10.75 1.91
N LEU A 117 5.30 10.38 0.63
CA LEU A 117 4.17 10.49 -0.28
C LEU A 117 3.55 9.11 -0.48
N CYS A 118 2.28 8.96 -0.15
CA CYS A 118 1.54 7.71 -0.35
C CYS A 118 0.60 7.84 -1.55
N LEU A 119 0.67 6.89 -2.47
CA LEU A 119 -0.11 6.85 -3.72
C LEU A 119 -1.05 5.64 -3.70
N MET A 120 -2.35 5.88 -3.58
CA MET A 120 -3.38 4.85 -3.77
C MET A 120 -3.65 4.70 -5.27
N ILE A 121 -3.11 3.64 -5.88
CA ILE A 121 -3.19 3.43 -7.33
C ILE A 121 -4.27 2.45 -7.77
N GLY A 122 -4.96 1.83 -6.83
CA GLY A 122 -6.01 0.85 -7.07
C GLY A 122 -6.79 0.58 -5.80
N GLU A 123 -6.74 -0.64 -5.30
CA GLU A 123 -7.40 -1.00 -4.05
C GLU A 123 -6.55 -0.63 -2.83
N GLY A 124 -7.19 0.02 -1.86
CA GLY A 124 -6.64 0.25 -0.54
C GLY A 124 -7.48 -0.46 0.52
N GLY A 125 -7.15 -1.73 0.81
CA GLY A 125 -7.92 -2.55 1.75
C GLY A 125 -7.37 -2.52 3.18
N SER A 126 -8.21 -2.07 4.12
CA SER A 126 -8.05 -2.26 5.57
C SER A 126 -6.68 -1.82 6.13
N GLY A 127 -6.29 -2.43 7.25
CA GLY A 127 -5.00 -2.22 7.89
C GLY A 127 -3.79 -2.57 7.01
N GLY A 128 -3.96 -3.49 6.06
CA GLY A 128 -2.92 -3.85 5.10
C GLY A 128 -2.51 -2.71 4.18
N ALA A 129 -3.46 -1.93 3.70
CA ALA A 129 -3.19 -0.71 2.95
C ALA A 129 -2.68 0.40 3.86
N LEU A 130 -3.30 0.58 5.03
CA LEU A 130 -2.94 1.62 5.99
C LEU A 130 -1.48 1.49 6.46
N ALA A 131 -0.97 0.26 6.62
CA ALA A 131 0.42 -0.01 6.99
C ALA A 131 1.48 0.49 5.99
N LEU A 132 1.04 1.01 4.83
CA LEU A 132 1.89 1.62 3.80
C LEU A 132 1.43 3.05 3.44
N ALA A 133 0.41 3.57 4.11
CA ALA A 133 -0.28 4.81 3.74
C ALA A 133 -0.28 5.89 4.83
N VAL A 134 0.54 5.75 5.86
CA VAL A 134 0.80 6.82 6.83
C VAL A 134 1.89 7.72 6.31
N GLY A 135 1.52 8.88 5.79
CA GLY A 135 2.47 9.81 5.17
C GLY A 135 2.09 11.26 5.34
N ASN A 136 2.98 12.15 4.92
CA ASN A 136 2.73 13.59 4.94
C ASN A 136 1.66 13.98 3.93
N GLU A 137 1.64 13.28 2.79
CA GLU A 137 0.62 13.43 1.77
C GLU A 137 0.11 12.06 1.32
N VAL A 138 -1.19 11.97 1.10
CA VAL A 138 -1.84 10.78 0.53
C VAL A 138 -2.57 11.21 -0.73
N TRP A 139 -2.11 10.71 -1.86
CA TRP A 139 -2.74 10.93 -3.15
C TRP A 139 -3.50 9.68 -3.57
N MET A 140 -4.62 9.88 -4.22
CA MET A 140 -5.48 8.78 -4.64
C MET A 140 -5.86 8.97 -6.10
N MET A 141 -5.69 7.93 -6.92
CA MET A 141 -6.15 7.95 -8.31
C MET A 141 -7.67 7.96 -8.37
N GLU A 142 -8.23 8.56 -9.42
CA GLU A 142 -9.68 8.77 -9.59
C GLU A 142 -10.51 7.49 -9.39
N ASN A 143 -10.02 6.38 -9.91
CA ASN A 143 -10.70 5.08 -9.85
C ASN A 143 -10.16 4.16 -8.75
N ALA A 144 -9.33 4.68 -7.86
CA ALA A 144 -8.89 3.94 -6.69
C ALA A 144 -9.97 3.92 -5.61
N THR A 145 -9.89 2.92 -4.74
CA THR A 145 -10.79 2.79 -3.59
C THR A 145 -9.97 2.65 -2.30
N TYR A 146 -10.48 3.19 -1.21
CA TYR A 146 -9.89 2.96 0.10
C TYR A 146 -10.99 2.70 1.12
N SER A 147 -10.88 1.59 1.83
CA SER A 147 -11.89 1.18 2.80
C SER A 147 -11.32 0.30 3.91
N ILE A 148 -11.95 0.36 5.08
CA ILE A 148 -11.57 -0.45 6.24
C ILE A 148 -11.89 -1.94 6.05
N LEU A 149 -12.90 -2.27 5.23
CA LEU A 149 -13.32 -3.64 4.90
C LEU A 149 -14.01 -3.65 3.53
N SER A 150 -14.19 -4.85 2.97
CA SER A 150 -14.88 -4.96 1.69
C SER A 150 -16.38 -4.61 1.80
N PRO A 151 -17.04 -4.18 0.73
CA PRO A 151 -18.49 -3.95 0.72
C PRO A 151 -19.30 -5.19 1.12
N GLU A 152 -18.86 -6.40 0.74
CA GLU A 152 -19.47 -7.66 1.17
C GLU A 152 -19.35 -7.86 2.68
N GLY A 153 -18.17 -7.57 3.24
CA GLY A 153 -17.93 -7.63 4.68
C GLY A 153 -18.79 -6.64 5.45
N PHE A 154 -18.86 -5.40 4.97
CA PHE A 154 -19.72 -4.36 5.54
C PHE A 154 -21.19 -4.79 5.54
N ALA A 155 -21.72 -5.23 4.40
CA ALA A 155 -23.09 -5.70 4.27
C ALA A 155 -23.40 -6.91 5.18
N SER A 156 -22.46 -7.84 5.29
CA SER A 156 -22.59 -9.00 6.16
C SER A 156 -22.63 -8.63 7.64
N ILE A 157 -21.83 -7.66 8.07
CA ILE A 157 -21.77 -7.21 9.47
C ILE A 157 -23.03 -6.42 9.83
N LEU A 158 -23.39 -5.41 9.06
CA LEU A 158 -24.47 -4.49 9.41
C LEU A 158 -25.85 -5.02 9.05
N TRP A 159 -25.99 -5.66 7.89
CA TRP A 159 -27.29 -6.08 7.38
C TRP A 159 -27.49 -7.60 7.41
N LYS A 160 -26.48 -8.35 7.83
CA LYS A 160 -26.48 -9.83 7.84
C LYS A 160 -26.72 -10.44 6.45
N ASP A 161 -26.44 -9.68 5.38
CA ASP A 161 -26.62 -10.07 4.00
C ASP A 161 -25.49 -9.53 3.09
N GLY A 162 -24.49 -10.36 2.81
CA GLY A 162 -23.36 -10.01 1.94
C GLY A 162 -23.72 -9.76 0.48
N LYS A 163 -24.93 -10.17 0.02
CA LYS A 163 -25.39 -9.93 -1.35
C LYS A 163 -25.71 -8.47 -1.62
N ARG A 164 -25.89 -7.67 -0.57
CA ARG A 164 -26.12 -6.22 -0.64
C ARG A 164 -24.83 -5.39 -0.81
N ALA A 165 -23.75 -6.00 -1.30
CA ALA A 165 -22.45 -5.35 -1.48
C ALA A 165 -22.49 -4.06 -2.32
N LYS A 166 -23.33 -3.99 -3.36
CA LYS A 166 -23.48 -2.76 -4.19
C LYS A 166 -24.04 -1.59 -3.37
N GLU A 167 -25.06 -1.85 -2.55
CA GLU A 167 -25.63 -0.84 -1.67
C GLU A 167 -24.61 -0.43 -0.59
N ALA A 168 -23.88 -1.40 -0.03
CA ALA A 168 -22.82 -1.18 0.92
C ALA A 168 -21.72 -0.25 0.34
N ALA A 169 -21.27 -0.49 -0.87
CA ALA A 169 -20.25 0.33 -1.53
C ALA A 169 -20.69 1.81 -1.64
N THR A 170 -21.96 2.07 -1.94
CA THR A 170 -22.52 3.42 -2.01
C THR A 170 -22.54 4.11 -0.63
N VAL A 171 -22.92 3.36 0.40
CA VAL A 171 -23.01 3.89 1.79
C VAL A 171 -21.62 4.14 2.37
N MET A 172 -20.66 3.30 2.06
CA MET A 172 -19.28 3.35 2.60
C MET A 172 -18.47 4.54 2.12
N LYS A 173 -18.83 5.14 0.99
CA LYS A 173 -18.11 6.29 0.42
C LYS A 173 -16.61 6.02 0.28
N ILE A 174 -16.25 5.01 -0.52
CA ILE A 174 -14.89 4.48 -0.63
C ILE A 174 -14.07 5.05 -1.80
N THR A 175 -14.70 5.89 -2.64
CA THR A 175 -14.05 6.45 -3.83
C THR A 175 -13.21 7.67 -3.48
N ALA A 176 -12.31 8.03 -4.40
CA ALA A 176 -11.47 9.22 -4.23
C ALA A 176 -12.29 10.51 -4.06
N GLN A 177 -13.42 10.64 -4.80
CA GLN A 177 -14.32 11.77 -4.70
C GLN A 177 -14.99 11.86 -3.32
N ASP A 178 -15.46 10.72 -2.82
CA ASP A 178 -16.10 10.65 -1.50
C ASP A 178 -15.14 11.00 -0.35
N LEU A 179 -13.88 10.57 -0.47
CA LEU A 179 -12.86 10.71 0.57
C LEU A 179 -12.20 12.10 0.58
N LYS A 180 -12.41 12.91 -0.45
CA LYS A 180 -11.91 14.29 -0.51
C LYS A 180 -12.62 15.22 0.47
N GLU A 181 -13.92 15.03 0.68
CA GLU A 181 -14.74 15.91 1.54
C GLU A 181 -14.38 15.83 3.03
N PRO A 182 -14.15 14.65 3.65
CA PRO A 182 -13.87 14.55 5.10
C PRO A 182 -12.41 14.78 5.51
N VAL A 183 -11.58 15.44 4.69
CA VAL A 183 -10.19 15.84 5.06
C VAL A 183 -9.17 14.70 5.15
N SER A 184 -9.47 13.51 4.63
CA SER A 184 -8.53 12.38 4.72
C SER A 184 -7.46 12.36 3.63
N TYR A 185 -7.62 13.14 2.54
CA TYR A 185 -6.71 13.12 1.38
C TYR A 185 -6.54 14.51 0.78
N THR A 186 -5.30 14.85 0.45
CA THR A 186 -4.94 16.20 -0.01
C THR A 186 -5.10 16.43 -1.50
N HIS A 187 -5.06 15.37 -2.33
CA HIS A 187 -5.12 15.52 -3.79
C HIS A 187 -5.83 14.37 -4.50
N LEU A 188 -6.77 14.76 -5.39
CA LEU A 188 -7.29 13.93 -6.48
C LEU A 188 -6.59 14.36 -7.78
N ARG A 189 -5.92 13.46 -8.46
CA ARG A 189 -5.59 13.64 -9.87
C ARG A 189 -6.45 12.74 -10.72
N ALA A 190 -7.26 13.36 -11.60
CA ALA A 190 -7.90 12.72 -12.72
C ALA A 190 -6.88 12.46 -13.83
N HIS A 191 -6.99 11.31 -14.47
CA HIS A 191 -6.42 10.95 -15.76
C HIS A 191 -5.07 11.58 -16.13
N GLU A 192 -3.99 10.99 -15.65
CA GLU A 192 -2.78 10.98 -16.46
C GLU A 192 -2.41 9.52 -16.72
N THR A 193 -2.46 9.13 -17.98
CA THR A 193 -1.94 7.84 -18.42
C THR A 193 -0.44 7.80 -18.09
N LEU A 194 0.05 6.65 -17.61
CA LEU A 194 1.47 6.37 -17.35
C LEU A 194 2.43 6.72 -18.52
N ALA A 195 1.90 7.22 -19.63
CA ALA A 195 2.66 7.68 -20.80
C ALA A 195 3.18 9.12 -20.65
N ASN A 196 2.73 9.88 -19.65
CA ASN A 196 3.10 11.28 -19.42
C ASN A 196 3.87 11.53 -18.10
N LEU A 197 4.32 10.45 -17.44
CA LEU A 197 5.24 10.52 -16.28
C LEU A 197 6.66 10.23 -16.69
#